data_43552e90d199220b1bea062c29efc341
#
_entry.id   43552e90d199220b1bea062c29efc341
#
_cell.length_a   1.000
_cell.length_b   1.000
_cell.length_c   1.000
_cell.angle_alpha   90.00
_cell.angle_beta   90.00
_cell.angle_gamma   90.00
#
_symmetry.space_group_name_H-M   'P 1'
#
loop_
_entity.id
_entity.type
_entity.pdbx_description
1 polymer ?
#
loop_
_entity_poly.entity_id
_entity_poly.type
_entity_poly.pdbx_seq_one_letter_code
_entity_poly.pdbx_strand_id
1 'polypeptide(L)'
;SHVSLRHHPDVMNEPYTFAAIYVKGVENGAKVLEGQVPTWKLFGPAQSGLGRGDKTYGLPRFEEAVFQTRFPFATIDLRDKDMPLAAKITGWSPFIPTDADNSSLPVGVLEYQFTNTSDKAIETVFSYNTKNFIDGQGTIRGVKNGFVLESDQNNSGLAIYVDNAAAVVDHCWFRGAWFDPQTVVWDNIRYGRIADKQPVKGVAPGASVYVPLTLQ
;
A
#
# COMPACT_ATOMS: atom_id res chain seq x y z
N SER A 1 -23.64 0.83 -7.22
CA SER A 1 -23.20 1.06 -6.08
C SER A 1 -23.02 0.01 -5.01
N HIS A 2 -23.95 -0.87 -4.67
CA HIS A 2 -23.69 -1.98 -3.75
C HIS A 2 -22.65 -2.98 -4.30
N VAL A 3 -22.46 -3.02 -5.59
CA VAL A 3 -21.38 -3.75 -6.25
C VAL A 3 -20.05 -2.97 -6.27
N SER A 4 -20.07 -1.71 -5.88
CA SER A 4 -18.82 -0.95 -5.75
C SER A 4 -17.98 -1.53 -4.61
N LEU A 5 -16.70 -1.72 -4.85
CA LEU A 5 -15.74 -2.19 -3.84
C LEU A 5 -15.75 -1.33 -2.58
N ARG A 6 -16.06 -0.04 -2.70
CA ARG A 6 -16.16 0.90 -1.57
C ARG A 6 -17.22 0.54 -0.55
N HIS A 7 -18.28 -0.20 -0.97
CA HIS A 7 -19.35 -0.63 -0.08
C HIS A 7 -19.12 -2.00 0.54
N HIS A 8 -18.05 -2.67 0.15
CA HIS A 8 -17.68 -3.91 0.79
C HIS A 8 -16.95 -3.60 2.10
N PRO A 9 -17.30 -4.26 3.19
CA PRO A 9 -16.61 -4.11 4.47
C PRO A 9 -15.25 -4.84 4.42
N ASP A 10 -14.37 -4.37 3.57
CA ASP A 10 -13.07 -4.96 3.32
C ASP A 10 -11.97 -4.05 3.85
N VAL A 11 -10.87 -4.62 4.33
CA VAL A 11 -9.69 -3.87 4.74
C VAL A 11 -9.06 -3.19 3.53
N MET A 12 -9.04 -3.89 2.40
CA MET A 12 -8.54 -3.39 1.13
C MET A 12 -9.57 -3.60 0.04
N ASN A 13 -9.84 -2.58 -0.74
CA ASN A 13 -10.75 -2.69 -1.87
C ASN A 13 -10.12 -3.42 -3.06
N GLU A 14 -8.81 -3.24 -3.25
CA GLU A 14 -8.08 -3.94 -4.30
C GLU A 14 -7.11 -4.96 -3.68
N PRO A 15 -7.11 -6.20 -4.17
CA PRO A 15 -6.18 -7.22 -3.72
C PRO A 15 -4.74 -6.77 -3.90
N TYR A 16 -3.92 -7.02 -2.89
CA TYR A 16 -2.48 -6.75 -2.91
C TYR A 16 -2.12 -5.27 -3.18
N THR A 17 -2.99 -4.33 -2.75
CA THR A 17 -2.67 -2.91 -2.67
C THR A 17 -2.52 -2.55 -1.21
N PHE A 18 -1.30 -2.28 -0.77
CA PHE A 18 -1.00 -2.02 0.64
C PHE A 18 0.30 -1.24 0.81
N ALA A 19 0.39 -0.48 1.87
CA ALA A 19 1.64 0.11 2.33
C ALA A 19 2.22 -0.70 3.49
N ALA A 20 3.54 -0.73 3.59
CA ALA A 20 4.24 -1.41 4.68
C ALA A 20 5.47 -0.61 5.13
N ILE A 21 5.91 -0.89 6.35
CA ILE A 21 7.13 -0.34 6.93
C ILE A 21 7.98 -1.48 7.47
N TYR A 22 9.29 -1.40 7.27
CA TYR A 22 10.27 -2.26 7.89
C TYR A 22 11.19 -1.42 8.77
N VAL A 23 11.49 -1.90 9.98
CA VAL A 23 12.44 -1.28 10.90
C VAL A 23 13.64 -2.20 11.08
N LYS A 24 14.82 -1.73 10.74
CA LYS A 24 16.05 -2.50 10.80
C LYS A 24 16.43 -2.82 12.24
N GLY A 25 16.80 -4.09 12.48
CA GLY A 25 17.27 -4.54 13.79
C GLY A 25 16.15 -4.85 14.79
N VAL A 26 14.91 -4.72 14.40
CA VAL A 26 13.74 -5.10 15.20
C VAL A 26 13.28 -6.50 14.79
N GLU A 27 13.08 -7.39 15.76
CA GLU A 27 12.51 -8.71 15.51
C GLU A 27 11.08 -8.54 14.98
N ASN A 28 10.75 -9.20 13.88
CA ASN A 28 9.47 -9.01 13.18
C ASN A 28 9.16 -7.54 12.84
N GLY A 29 10.18 -6.75 12.56
CA GLY A 29 10.11 -5.31 12.32
C GLY A 29 9.44 -4.88 11.01
N ALA A 30 8.77 -5.79 10.30
CA ALA A 30 7.99 -5.48 9.10
C ALA A 30 6.50 -5.60 9.38
N LYS A 31 5.74 -4.54 9.12
CA LYS A 31 4.28 -4.52 9.28
C LYS A 31 3.59 -3.79 8.14
N VAL A 32 2.41 -4.29 7.76
CA VAL A 32 1.49 -3.55 6.92
C VAL A 32 0.95 -2.34 7.71
N LEU A 33 0.90 -1.19 7.07
CA LEU A 33 0.44 0.07 7.68
C LEU A 33 -1.09 0.11 7.79
N GLU A 34 -1.63 -0.90 8.46
CA GLU A 34 -3.04 -1.11 8.73
C GLU A 34 -3.23 -1.65 10.15
N GLY A 35 -4.43 -1.48 10.69
CA GLY A 35 -4.86 -2.15 11.93
C GLY A 35 -5.18 -3.62 11.72
N GLN A 36 -5.41 -4.34 12.81
CA GLN A 36 -5.75 -5.76 12.81
C GLN A 36 -7.03 -6.03 11.99
N VAL A 37 -7.02 -7.16 11.29
CA VAL A 37 -8.21 -7.61 10.57
C VAL A 37 -9.29 -8.01 11.59
N PRO A 38 -10.52 -7.46 11.48
CA PRO A 38 -11.59 -7.81 12.41
C PRO A 38 -11.87 -9.33 12.44
N THR A 39 -12.05 -9.88 13.63
CA THR A 39 -12.27 -11.31 13.85
C THR A 39 -13.41 -11.89 13.02
N TRP A 40 -14.51 -11.13 12.85
CA TRP A 40 -15.65 -11.56 12.06
C TRP A 40 -15.35 -11.71 10.55
N LYS A 41 -14.31 -11.05 10.04
CA LYS A 41 -13.83 -11.26 8.66
C LYS A 41 -13.00 -12.53 8.53
N LEU A 42 -12.30 -12.95 9.59
CA LEU A 42 -11.46 -14.14 9.58
C LEU A 42 -12.24 -15.41 9.87
N PHE A 43 -13.24 -15.32 10.75
CA PHE A 43 -14.00 -16.45 11.29
C PHE A 43 -15.49 -16.35 11.02
N GLY A 44 -15.87 -15.74 9.90
CA GLY A 44 -17.24 -15.75 9.42
C GLY A 44 -17.69 -17.15 8.97
N PRO A 45 -18.97 -17.32 8.63
CA PRO A 45 -19.48 -18.57 8.08
C PRO A 45 -18.68 -19.00 6.84
N ALA A 46 -18.44 -20.30 6.69
CA ALA A 46 -17.74 -20.83 5.52
C ALA A 46 -18.43 -20.32 4.24
N GLN A 47 -17.63 -19.90 3.27
CA GLN A 47 -18.10 -19.36 1.99
C GLN A 47 -18.93 -18.06 2.11
N SER A 48 -18.80 -17.33 3.22
CA SER A 48 -19.53 -16.06 3.42
C SER A 48 -19.14 -14.93 2.45
N GLY A 49 -18.13 -15.12 1.61
CA GLY A 49 -17.63 -14.14 0.67
C GLY A 49 -16.78 -13.00 1.28
N LEU A 50 -16.58 -13.02 2.58
CA LEU A 50 -15.82 -12.01 3.30
C LEU A 50 -14.30 -12.28 3.33
N GLY A 51 -13.89 -13.52 3.15
CA GLY A 51 -12.49 -13.91 3.01
C GLY A 51 -12.21 -14.50 1.63
N ARG A 52 -11.28 -13.92 0.90
CA ARG A 52 -10.79 -14.47 -0.37
C ARG A 52 -9.32 -14.83 -0.20
N GLY A 53 -8.87 -15.89 -0.86
CA GLY A 53 -7.50 -16.35 -0.80
C GLY A 53 -6.46 -15.38 -1.37
N ASP A 54 -6.93 -14.31 -2.01
CA ASP A 54 -6.11 -13.26 -2.63
C ASP A 54 -5.98 -11.99 -1.76
N LYS A 55 -6.11 -12.10 -0.44
CA LYS A 55 -6.02 -10.99 0.52
C LYS A 55 -4.75 -11.03 1.34
N THR A 56 -4.35 -9.86 1.84
CA THR A 56 -3.18 -9.69 2.71
C THR A 56 -3.47 -9.94 4.19
N TYR A 57 -4.53 -10.66 4.52
CA TYR A 57 -5.00 -10.83 5.90
C TYR A 57 -4.00 -11.52 6.82
N GLY A 58 -3.18 -12.41 6.30
CA GLY A 58 -2.14 -13.11 7.06
C GLY A 58 -0.86 -12.31 7.31
N LEU A 59 -0.72 -11.12 6.72
CA LEU A 59 0.47 -10.30 6.93
C LEU A 59 0.42 -9.59 8.29
N PRO A 60 1.56 -9.40 8.98
CA PRO A 60 1.63 -8.68 10.24
C PRO A 60 1.13 -7.24 10.11
N ARG A 61 0.35 -6.79 11.09
CA ARG A 61 -0.24 -5.46 11.17
C ARG A 61 0.02 -4.81 12.51
N PHE A 62 -0.22 -3.51 12.60
CA PHE A 62 -0.16 -2.78 13.85
C PHE A 62 -1.25 -3.26 14.83
N GLU A 63 -0.92 -3.33 16.12
CA GLU A 63 -1.82 -3.80 17.17
C GLU A 63 -2.97 -2.82 17.39
N GLU A 64 -2.67 -1.52 17.39
CA GLU A 64 -3.64 -0.45 17.60
C GLU A 64 -3.83 0.38 16.34
N ALA A 65 -5.08 0.67 16.01
CA ALA A 65 -5.45 1.57 14.91
C ALA A 65 -6.65 2.41 15.32
N VAL A 66 -6.52 3.72 15.20
CA VAL A 66 -7.61 4.67 15.47
C VAL A 66 -7.93 5.42 14.20
N PHE A 67 -9.14 5.21 13.68
CA PHE A 67 -9.63 5.89 12.50
C PHE A 67 -10.47 7.10 12.88
N GLN A 68 -10.17 8.24 12.28
CA GLN A 68 -10.89 9.49 12.49
C GLN A 68 -11.23 10.13 11.15
N THR A 69 -12.42 10.68 11.05
CA THR A 69 -12.86 11.42 9.87
C THR A 69 -13.16 12.86 10.21
N ARG A 70 -12.63 13.76 9.42
CA ARG A 70 -12.96 15.19 9.42
C ARG A 70 -12.92 15.67 7.98
N PHE A 71 -14.09 15.65 7.32
CA PHE A 71 -14.15 16.02 5.91
C PHE A 71 -13.36 17.29 5.58
N PRO A 72 -12.54 17.31 4.52
CA PRO A 72 -12.33 16.26 3.52
C PRO A 72 -11.21 15.26 3.85
N PHE A 73 -10.75 15.20 5.09
CA PHE A 73 -9.64 14.36 5.54
C PHE A 73 -10.15 13.11 6.25
N ALA A 74 -9.40 12.02 6.11
CA ALA A 74 -9.51 10.83 6.92
C ALA A 74 -8.12 10.48 7.47
N THR A 75 -8.02 10.16 8.75
CA THR A 75 -6.74 9.82 9.37
C THR A 75 -6.80 8.45 10.05
N ILE A 76 -5.66 7.76 10.04
CA ILE A 76 -5.44 6.53 10.80
C ILE A 76 -4.18 6.73 11.62
N ASP A 77 -4.29 6.64 12.93
CA ASP A 77 -3.16 6.59 13.84
C ASP A 77 -2.86 5.12 14.18
N LEU A 78 -1.63 4.69 13.95
CA LEU A 78 -1.16 3.31 14.15
C LEU A 78 -0.10 3.27 15.25
N ARG A 79 -0.26 2.35 16.20
CA ARG A 79 0.70 2.09 17.28
C ARG A 79 0.87 0.59 17.49
N ASP A 80 2.06 0.22 17.93
CA ASP A 80 2.40 -1.16 18.25
C ASP A 80 3.50 -1.17 19.30
N LYS A 81 3.35 -1.99 20.34
CA LYS A 81 4.33 -2.08 21.45
C LYS A 81 5.67 -2.66 21.02
N ASP A 82 5.65 -3.47 19.96
CA ASP A 82 6.85 -4.15 19.45
C ASP A 82 7.57 -3.34 18.35
N MET A 83 7.05 -2.14 18.03
CA MET A 83 7.62 -1.24 17.03
C MET A 83 8.11 0.06 17.67
N PRO A 84 9.38 0.47 17.43
CA PRO A 84 9.93 1.72 17.96
C PRO A 84 9.47 2.94 17.14
N LEU A 85 8.32 2.86 16.49
CA LEU A 85 7.71 3.97 15.75
C LEU A 85 6.19 3.94 15.84
N ALA A 86 5.59 5.12 15.77
CA ALA A 86 4.18 5.32 15.48
C ALA A 86 4.02 5.83 14.05
N ALA A 87 2.90 5.47 13.40
CA ALA A 87 2.59 5.96 12.07
C ALA A 87 1.23 6.67 12.06
N LYS A 88 1.15 7.76 11.32
CA LYS A 88 -0.11 8.44 11.01
C LYS A 88 -0.29 8.49 9.50
N ILE A 89 -1.45 8.09 9.05
CA ILE A 89 -1.82 8.13 7.64
C ILE A 89 -2.93 9.14 7.49
N THR A 90 -2.77 10.10 6.57
CA THR A 90 -3.83 11.05 6.23
C THR A 90 -4.21 10.87 4.77
N GLY A 91 -5.47 10.52 4.53
CA GLY A 91 -6.04 10.40 3.19
C GLY A 91 -6.92 11.59 2.87
N TRP A 92 -6.78 12.14 1.66
CA TRP A 92 -7.61 13.23 1.17
C TRP A 92 -7.64 13.30 -0.36
N SER A 93 -8.63 13.98 -0.90
CA SER A 93 -8.68 14.40 -2.30
C SER A 93 -8.99 15.90 -2.35
N PRO A 94 -8.66 16.61 -3.44
CA PRO A 94 -8.99 18.01 -3.57
C PRO A 94 -10.48 18.26 -3.34
N PHE A 95 -10.78 19.22 -2.47
CA PHE A 95 -12.14 19.73 -2.26
C PHE A 95 -12.09 21.21 -1.97
N ILE A 96 -12.60 22.00 -2.91
CA ILE A 96 -12.69 23.45 -2.80
C ILE A 96 -14.16 23.82 -2.89
N PRO A 97 -14.77 24.35 -1.81
CA PRO A 97 -16.17 24.77 -1.86
C PRO A 97 -16.45 25.71 -3.03
N THR A 98 -17.53 25.45 -3.77
CA THR A 98 -17.97 26.21 -4.95
C THR A 98 -17.12 26.07 -6.22
N ASP A 99 -16.01 25.32 -6.18
CA ASP A 99 -15.16 25.05 -7.34
C ASP A 99 -15.28 23.56 -7.73
N ALA A 100 -16.21 23.28 -8.63
CA ALA A 100 -16.48 21.92 -9.07
C ALA A 100 -15.33 21.34 -9.92
N ASP A 101 -14.69 22.14 -10.71
CA ASP A 101 -13.64 21.70 -11.64
C ASP A 101 -12.41 21.19 -10.87
N ASN A 102 -11.91 21.96 -9.92
CA ASN A 102 -10.77 21.54 -9.11
C ASN A 102 -11.14 20.46 -8.08
N SER A 103 -12.38 20.42 -7.61
CA SER A 103 -12.86 19.39 -6.69
C SER A 103 -13.10 18.04 -7.36
N SER A 104 -13.25 17.99 -8.68
CA SER A 104 -13.47 16.76 -9.45
C SER A 104 -12.21 16.16 -10.07
N LEU A 105 -11.03 16.72 -9.78
CA LEU A 105 -9.76 16.13 -10.22
C LEU A 105 -9.66 14.68 -9.72
N PRO A 106 -9.35 13.70 -10.59
CA PRO A 106 -9.25 12.29 -10.21
C PRO A 106 -7.92 11.99 -9.50
N VAL A 107 -7.72 12.66 -8.37
CA VAL A 107 -6.49 12.59 -7.56
C VAL A 107 -6.84 12.22 -6.13
N GLY A 108 -6.09 11.29 -5.54
CA GLY A 108 -6.11 10.99 -4.12
C GLY A 108 -4.69 11.07 -3.54
N VAL A 109 -4.56 11.58 -2.34
CA VAL A 109 -3.30 11.70 -1.62
C VAL A 109 -3.34 10.85 -0.36
N LEU A 110 -2.28 10.09 -0.12
CA LEU A 110 -2.01 9.38 1.13
C LEU A 110 -0.70 9.93 1.68
N GLU A 111 -0.79 10.64 2.78
CA GLU A 111 0.38 11.15 3.51
C GLU A 111 0.72 10.18 4.64
N TYR A 112 1.96 9.72 4.68
CA TYR A 112 2.48 8.85 5.72
C TYR A 112 3.48 9.60 6.57
N GLN A 113 3.14 9.82 7.83
CA GLN A 113 4.01 10.44 8.82
C GLN A 113 4.49 9.37 9.80
N PHE A 114 5.81 9.27 9.99
CA PHE A 114 6.43 8.35 10.93
C PHE A 114 7.08 9.13 12.06
N THR A 115 6.84 8.69 13.29
CA THR A 115 7.44 9.26 14.50
C THR A 115 8.24 8.19 15.20
N ASN A 116 9.54 8.41 15.36
CA ASN A 116 10.38 7.55 16.20
C ASN A 116 9.94 7.67 17.65
N THR A 117 9.63 6.55 18.29
CA THR A 117 9.21 6.50 19.71
C THR A 117 10.31 6.00 20.63
N SER A 118 11.50 5.73 20.09
CA SER A 118 12.68 5.34 20.84
C SER A 118 13.64 6.52 21.05
N ASP A 119 14.66 6.29 21.86
CA ASP A 119 15.72 7.26 22.16
C ASP A 119 16.91 7.20 21.21
N LYS A 120 16.84 6.38 20.18
CA LYS A 120 17.91 6.16 19.19
C LYS A 120 17.40 6.35 17.78
N ALA A 121 18.26 6.85 16.90
CA ALA A 121 17.93 6.89 15.48
C ALA A 121 17.64 5.49 14.94
N ILE A 122 16.59 5.35 14.13
CA ILE A 122 16.20 4.10 13.51
C ILE A 122 16.23 4.20 11.98
N GLU A 123 16.75 3.15 11.34
CA GLU A 123 16.70 2.99 9.88
C GLU A 123 15.45 2.21 9.49
N THR A 124 14.70 2.72 8.54
CA THR A 124 13.44 2.12 8.10
C THR A 124 13.36 2.09 6.58
N VAL A 125 12.50 1.21 6.06
CA VAL A 125 12.13 1.21 4.64
C VAL A 125 10.60 1.23 4.56
N PHE A 126 10.07 2.34 4.08
CA PHE A 126 8.65 2.41 3.68
C PHE A 126 8.48 1.77 2.31
N SER A 127 7.34 1.11 2.08
CA SER A 127 6.96 0.64 0.75
C SER A 127 5.47 0.83 0.48
N TYR A 128 5.15 1.18 -0.77
CA TYR A 128 3.79 1.14 -1.30
C TYR A 128 3.75 0.14 -2.44
N ASN A 129 2.85 -0.82 -2.33
CA ASN A 129 2.82 -2.01 -3.15
C ASN A 129 1.45 -2.15 -3.79
N THR A 130 1.38 -2.44 -5.07
CA THR A 130 0.11 -2.69 -5.74
C THR A 130 0.23 -3.72 -6.86
N LYS A 131 -0.74 -4.64 -6.86
CA LYS A 131 -0.99 -5.50 -8.01
C LYS A 131 -1.44 -4.64 -9.20
N ASN A 132 -1.12 -5.07 -10.41
CA ASN A 132 -1.70 -4.48 -11.61
C ASN A 132 -3.17 -4.92 -11.73
N PHE A 133 -4.08 -4.02 -11.32
CA PHE A 133 -5.53 -4.29 -11.29
C PHE A 133 -6.30 -3.55 -12.39
N ILE A 134 -5.63 -2.68 -13.15
CA ILE A 134 -6.28 -1.93 -14.24
C ILE A 134 -6.66 -2.87 -15.37
N ASP A 135 -5.71 -3.70 -15.74
CA ASP A 135 -5.92 -4.76 -16.72
C ASP A 135 -4.93 -5.87 -16.34
N GLY A 136 -5.39 -7.01 -15.91
CA GLY A 136 -4.51 -8.10 -15.45
C GLY A 136 -3.44 -8.54 -16.48
N GLN A 137 -3.50 -8.02 -17.70
CA GLN A 137 -2.56 -8.20 -18.81
C GLN A 137 -1.80 -6.89 -19.16
N GLY A 138 -2.03 -5.81 -18.40
CA GLY A 138 -1.52 -4.49 -18.72
C GLY A 138 -0.02 -4.32 -18.42
N THR A 139 0.55 -3.28 -19.04
CA THR A 139 1.92 -2.88 -18.83
C THR A 139 2.08 -1.95 -17.62
N ILE A 140 3.28 -1.83 -17.12
CA ILE A 140 3.64 -0.85 -16.10
C ILE A 140 4.74 0.05 -16.66
N ARG A 141 4.44 1.35 -16.75
CA ARG A 141 5.38 2.35 -17.25
C ARG A 141 6.02 3.11 -16.08
N GLY A 142 7.31 3.38 -16.17
CA GLY A 142 8.01 4.20 -15.18
C GLY A 142 7.69 5.69 -15.33
N VAL A 143 7.57 6.36 -14.19
CA VAL A 143 7.58 7.81 -14.06
C VAL A 143 8.53 8.21 -12.94
N LYS A 144 8.82 9.51 -12.81
CA LYS A 144 9.70 9.98 -11.73
C LYS A 144 9.14 9.54 -10.38
N ASN A 145 9.94 8.80 -9.59
CA ASN A 145 9.61 8.32 -8.25
C ASN A 145 8.33 7.46 -8.18
N GLY A 146 7.98 6.77 -9.26
CA GLY A 146 6.74 6.00 -9.30
C GLY A 146 6.52 5.29 -10.62
N PHE A 147 5.29 4.88 -10.84
CA PHE A 147 4.88 4.10 -12.00
C PHE A 147 3.44 4.41 -12.41
N VAL A 148 3.09 3.97 -13.60
CA VAL A 148 1.71 4.04 -14.13
C VAL A 148 1.28 2.62 -14.50
N LEU A 149 0.15 2.21 -13.96
CA LEU A 149 -0.59 1.04 -14.43
C LEU A 149 -1.41 1.48 -15.65
N GLU A 150 -1.23 0.83 -16.77
CA GLU A 150 -1.88 1.19 -18.04
C GLU A 150 -2.67 0.01 -18.59
N SER A 151 -3.83 0.30 -19.20
CA SER A 151 -4.58 -0.67 -19.98
C SER A 151 -4.42 -0.39 -21.45
N ASP A 152 -4.00 -1.42 -22.19
CA ASP A 152 -3.90 -1.35 -23.65
C ASP A 152 -5.29 -1.45 -24.32
N GLN A 153 -6.34 -1.83 -23.58
CA GLN A 153 -7.66 -2.12 -24.15
C GLN A 153 -8.63 -0.92 -24.12
N ASN A 154 -8.57 -0.07 -23.08
CA ASN A 154 -9.57 0.95 -22.83
C ASN A 154 -9.01 2.34 -22.53
N ASN A 155 -7.72 2.55 -22.77
CA ASN A 155 -7.02 3.80 -22.54
C ASN A 155 -7.21 4.34 -21.09
N SER A 156 -7.35 3.46 -20.12
CA SER A 156 -7.39 3.81 -18.70
C SER A 156 -6.02 3.60 -18.05
N GLY A 157 -5.77 4.36 -16.98
CA GLY A 157 -4.52 4.24 -16.24
C GLY A 157 -4.62 4.82 -14.84
N LEU A 158 -3.70 4.40 -13.99
CA LEU A 158 -3.51 4.94 -12.65
C LEU A 158 -2.02 5.22 -12.41
N ALA A 159 -1.69 6.47 -12.20
CA ALA A 159 -0.34 6.87 -11.79
C ALA A 159 -0.21 6.81 -10.26
N ILE A 160 0.87 6.21 -9.80
CA ILE A 160 1.25 6.17 -8.38
C ILE A 160 2.69 6.65 -8.29
N TYR A 161 2.93 7.68 -7.48
CA TYR A 161 4.27 8.21 -7.24
C TYR A 161 4.41 8.74 -5.82
N VAL A 162 5.64 8.84 -5.33
CA VAL A 162 5.97 9.33 -4.00
C VAL A 162 6.78 10.62 -4.12
N ASP A 163 6.40 11.65 -3.37
CA ASP A 163 7.15 12.90 -3.29
C ASP A 163 8.37 12.75 -2.35
N ASN A 164 9.31 11.92 -2.78
CA ASN A 164 10.58 11.70 -2.08
C ASN A 164 11.68 11.36 -3.08
N ALA A 165 12.78 12.11 -3.06
CA ALA A 165 13.89 11.93 -4.00
C ALA A 165 14.66 10.61 -3.82
N ALA A 166 14.56 9.96 -2.65
CA ALA A 166 15.19 8.68 -2.36
C ALA A 166 14.34 7.48 -2.80
N ALA A 167 13.20 7.72 -3.46
CA ALA A 167 12.33 6.64 -3.91
C ALA A 167 13.01 5.74 -4.95
N VAL A 168 12.89 4.43 -4.73
CA VAL A 168 13.35 3.37 -5.65
C VAL A 168 12.15 2.57 -6.08
N VAL A 169 12.07 2.22 -7.36
CA VAL A 169 10.87 1.59 -7.93
C VAL A 169 11.16 0.20 -8.49
N ASP A 170 10.43 -0.78 -8.00
CA ASP A 170 10.29 -2.09 -8.64
C ASP A 170 9.11 -2.05 -9.61
N HIS A 171 9.39 -1.95 -10.91
CA HIS A 171 8.35 -1.86 -11.93
C HIS A 171 7.78 -3.23 -12.35
N CYS A 172 8.28 -4.31 -11.80
CA CYS A 172 7.76 -5.62 -12.16
C CYS A 172 7.97 -6.64 -11.04
N TRP A 173 6.90 -7.01 -10.37
CA TRP A 173 6.91 -8.12 -9.45
C TRP A 173 7.27 -9.43 -10.16
N PHE A 174 7.51 -10.48 -9.39
CA PHE A 174 7.75 -11.81 -9.94
C PHE A 174 6.61 -12.22 -10.88
N ARG A 175 6.96 -12.62 -12.12
CA ARG A 175 6.02 -13.03 -13.17
C ARG A 175 6.27 -14.43 -13.71
N GLY A 176 7.01 -15.23 -12.97
CA GLY A 176 7.24 -16.63 -13.31
C GLY A 176 6.03 -17.51 -12.99
N ALA A 177 6.05 -18.75 -13.50
CA ALA A 177 5.06 -19.75 -13.15
C ALA A 177 5.35 -20.38 -11.77
N TRP A 178 4.31 -20.91 -11.13
CA TRP A 178 4.38 -21.71 -9.91
C TRP A 178 4.73 -20.97 -8.60
N PHE A 179 4.91 -19.64 -8.64
CA PHE A 179 5.14 -18.83 -7.46
C PHE A 179 4.09 -17.74 -7.32
N ASP A 180 3.81 -17.40 -6.07
CA ASP A 180 2.93 -16.33 -5.67
C ASP A 180 3.73 -15.00 -5.62
N PRO A 181 3.40 -14.00 -6.46
CA PRO A 181 4.10 -12.71 -6.47
C PRO A 181 4.05 -11.99 -5.13
N GLN A 182 2.97 -12.14 -4.37
CA GLN A 182 2.81 -11.49 -3.07
C GLN A 182 3.81 -12.02 -2.04
N THR A 183 4.02 -13.32 -2.01
CA THR A 183 5.02 -13.93 -1.11
C THR A 183 6.42 -13.40 -1.41
N VAL A 184 6.78 -13.25 -2.69
CA VAL A 184 8.08 -12.69 -3.08
C VAL A 184 8.20 -11.22 -2.67
N VAL A 185 7.16 -10.41 -2.87
CA VAL A 185 7.12 -9.00 -2.44
C VAL A 185 7.24 -8.90 -0.93
N TRP A 186 6.48 -9.70 -0.19
CA TRP A 186 6.55 -9.70 1.27
C TRP A 186 7.92 -10.15 1.79
N ASP A 187 8.56 -11.10 1.12
CA ASP A 187 9.91 -11.52 1.46
C ASP A 187 10.94 -10.37 1.33
N ASN A 188 10.81 -9.54 0.31
CA ASN A 188 11.62 -8.32 0.21
C ASN A 188 11.33 -7.35 1.36
N ILE A 189 10.05 -7.09 1.66
CA ILE A 189 9.65 -6.15 2.71
C ILE A 189 10.15 -6.60 4.09
N ARG A 190 9.92 -7.86 4.45
CA ARG A 190 10.28 -8.36 5.80
C ARG A 190 11.77 -8.37 6.10
N TYR A 191 12.60 -8.32 5.07
CA TYR A 191 14.06 -8.22 5.21
C TYR A 191 14.60 -6.84 4.86
N GLY A 192 13.74 -5.85 4.64
CA GLY A 192 14.14 -4.49 4.27
C GLY A 192 14.89 -4.41 2.95
N ARG A 193 14.66 -5.35 2.04
CA ARG A 193 15.30 -5.37 0.72
C ARG A 193 14.57 -4.39 -0.20
N ILE A 194 15.34 -3.53 -0.84
CA ILE A 194 14.85 -2.59 -1.84
C ILE A 194 15.08 -3.21 -3.21
N ALA A 195 14.00 -3.55 -3.90
CA ALA A 195 14.08 -4.01 -5.27
C ALA A 195 14.07 -2.81 -6.22
N ASP A 196 15.05 -2.76 -7.11
CA ASP A 196 15.14 -1.78 -8.21
C ASP A 196 15.07 -2.52 -9.53
N LYS A 197 13.92 -2.42 -10.20
CA LYS A 197 13.73 -3.06 -11.51
C LYS A 197 13.12 -2.09 -12.50
N GLN A 198 13.71 -2.05 -13.67
CA GLN A 198 13.22 -1.22 -14.75
C GLN A 198 11.90 -1.78 -15.33
N PRO A 199 11.10 -0.93 -15.98
CA PRO A 199 9.90 -1.37 -16.69
C PRO A 199 10.22 -2.47 -17.70
N VAL A 200 9.36 -3.48 -17.76
CA VAL A 200 9.52 -4.63 -18.68
C VAL A 200 8.53 -4.54 -19.83
N LYS A 201 8.88 -5.13 -20.95
CA LYS A 201 7.94 -5.30 -22.06
C LYS A 201 6.90 -6.36 -21.69
N GLY A 202 5.63 -6.06 -21.98
CA GLY A 202 4.50 -6.95 -21.75
C GLY A 202 4.02 -6.93 -20.30
N VAL A 203 3.31 -7.97 -19.92
CA VAL A 203 2.60 -8.07 -18.62
C VAL A 203 3.52 -7.92 -17.43
N ALA A 204 3.18 -7.00 -16.55
CA ALA A 204 3.78 -6.85 -15.22
C ALA A 204 2.71 -7.09 -14.14
N PRO A 205 2.89 -8.07 -13.24
CA PRO A 205 1.87 -8.45 -12.25
C PRO A 205 1.57 -7.38 -11.21
N GLY A 206 2.53 -6.51 -10.95
CA GLY A 206 2.44 -5.42 -9.98
C GLY A 206 3.76 -4.67 -9.89
N ALA A 207 3.74 -3.59 -9.10
CA ALA A 207 4.90 -2.74 -8.84
C ALA A 207 4.94 -2.29 -7.38
N SER A 208 6.12 -1.84 -6.95
CA SER A 208 6.34 -1.28 -5.61
C SER A 208 7.20 -0.03 -5.68
N VAL A 209 6.91 0.92 -4.80
CA VAL A 209 7.82 2.04 -4.50
C VAL A 209 8.39 1.81 -3.11
N TYR A 210 9.70 1.96 -2.97
CA TYR A 210 10.42 1.87 -1.70
C TYR A 210 11.06 3.21 -1.37
N VAL A 211 10.99 3.60 -0.10
CA VAL A 211 11.65 4.82 0.40
C VAL A 211 12.44 4.47 1.66
N PRO A 212 13.78 4.45 1.59
CA PRO A 212 14.62 4.34 2.78
C PRO A 212 14.55 5.64 3.57
N LEU A 213 14.41 5.52 4.90
CA LEU A 213 14.29 6.65 5.82
C LEU A 213 15.16 6.43 7.05
N THR A 214 15.69 7.51 7.59
CA THR A 214 16.32 7.53 8.93
C THR A 214 15.50 8.48 9.81
N LEU A 215 14.94 7.94 10.87
CA LEU A 215 14.16 8.71 11.84
C LEU A 215 15.01 8.98 13.07
N GLN A 216 15.09 10.26 13.47
CA GLN A 216 15.83 10.73 14.65
C GLN A 216 14.99 10.60 15.92
#